data_e1dc6a33e4b437feb8b3fc204ddd7fd1
#
_entry.id   e1dc6a33e4b437feb8b3fc204ddd7fd1
#
_cell.length_a   1.000
_cell.length_b   1.000
_cell.length_c   1.000
_cell.angle_alpha   90.00
_cell.angle_beta   90.00
_cell.angle_gamma   90.00
#
_symmetry.space_group_name_H-M   'P 1'
#
loop_
_entity.id
_entity.type
_entity.pdbx_description
1 polymer ?
#
loop_
_entity_poly.entity_id
_entity_poly.type
_entity_poly.pdbx_seq_one_letter_code
_entity_poly.pdbx_strand_id
1 'polypeptide(L)'
;EVALTLQTVESRNTSVAVDHAMAGQYITALRALGEEYALPDDLTLSTVCRLPDIFTLCRGEEDEEELAADVLSVLQKALEQFVAMRETEGERLKADVLSRLLTMEEHLSFVEERSPQTVAEYRARLTAKLTELLNGAVPDENRILTEVGIIADRLAVDEETVRLRSHFAQLRKILESAEP
;
A
#
# COMPACT_ATOMS: atom_id res chain seq x y z
N GLU A 1 0.53 -2.34 -9.08
CA GLU A 1 -0.34 -2.55 -10.26
C GLU A 1 -1.06 -1.25 -10.57
N VAL A 2 -0.97 -0.78 -11.81
CA VAL A 2 -1.64 0.43 -12.28
C VAL A 2 -2.75 0.00 -13.23
N ALA A 3 -3.99 0.36 -12.92
CA ALA A 3 -5.13 0.13 -13.80
C ALA A 3 -5.55 1.46 -14.43
N LEU A 4 -5.68 1.48 -15.76
CA LEU A 4 -6.14 2.62 -16.52
C LEU A 4 -7.47 2.28 -17.20
N THR A 5 -8.48 3.12 -17.01
CA THR A 5 -9.77 2.97 -17.67
C THR A 5 -10.01 4.21 -18.51
N LEU A 6 -10.19 4.01 -19.83
CA LEU A 6 -10.58 5.05 -20.77
C LEU A 6 -12.09 5.00 -20.96
N GLN A 7 -12.75 6.13 -20.75
CA GLN A 7 -14.17 6.28 -20.98
C GLN A 7 -14.40 7.49 -21.89
N THR A 8 -14.85 7.24 -23.13
CA THR A 8 -15.20 8.29 -24.06
C THR A 8 -16.57 8.85 -23.70
N VAL A 9 -16.63 10.08 -23.22
CA VAL A 9 -17.89 10.74 -22.78
C VAL A 9 -18.64 11.35 -23.95
N GLU A 10 -17.95 11.78 -25.00
CA GLU A 10 -18.57 12.36 -26.23
C GLU A 10 -17.84 11.80 -27.44
N SER A 11 -18.61 11.23 -28.37
CA SER A 11 -18.12 10.83 -29.68
C SER A 11 -18.09 12.07 -30.58
N ARG A 12 -17.05 12.89 -30.50
CA ARG A 12 -16.92 14.14 -31.27
C ARG A 12 -16.79 13.95 -32.78
N ASN A 13 -16.47 12.75 -33.26
CA ASN A 13 -16.16 12.46 -34.66
C ASN A 13 -17.01 11.31 -35.24
N THR A 14 -18.28 11.18 -34.84
CA THR A 14 -19.15 10.20 -35.51
C THR A 14 -19.81 10.86 -36.71
N SER A 15 -19.49 10.41 -37.91
CA SER A 15 -20.14 10.82 -39.16
C SER A 15 -20.93 9.64 -39.74
N VAL A 16 -21.98 9.99 -40.52
CA VAL A 16 -22.74 8.99 -41.26
C VAL A 16 -22.27 9.03 -42.70
N ALA A 17 -21.69 7.93 -43.16
CA ALA A 17 -21.38 7.76 -44.59
C ALA A 17 -22.54 7.07 -45.30
N VAL A 18 -22.77 7.45 -46.54
CA VAL A 18 -23.78 6.83 -47.42
C VAL A 18 -23.04 5.98 -48.46
N ASP A 19 -23.36 4.72 -48.55
CA ASP A 19 -22.88 3.87 -49.65
C ASP A 19 -23.75 4.13 -50.90
N HIS A 20 -23.29 5.07 -51.72
CA HIS A 20 -23.95 5.45 -52.94
C HIS A 20 -24.02 4.31 -53.97
N ALA A 21 -23.02 3.38 -53.98
CA ALA A 21 -23.01 2.27 -54.89
C ALA A 21 -24.10 1.26 -54.53
N MET A 22 -24.21 0.91 -53.25
CA MET A 22 -25.25 0.01 -52.74
C MET A 22 -26.65 0.65 -52.92
N ALA A 23 -26.82 1.92 -52.57
CA ALA A 23 -28.08 2.62 -52.76
C ALA A 23 -28.55 2.61 -54.23
N GLY A 24 -27.61 2.86 -55.17
CA GLY A 24 -27.89 2.82 -56.61
C GLY A 24 -28.31 1.43 -57.11
N GLN A 25 -27.68 0.37 -56.62
CA GLN A 25 -28.03 -1.03 -56.95
C GLN A 25 -29.44 -1.37 -56.45
N TYR A 26 -29.81 -0.98 -55.21
CA TYR A 26 -31.15 -1.21 -54.67
C TYR A 26 -32.21 -0.46 -55.47
N ILE A 27 -32.00 0.82 -55.77
CA ILE A 27 -32.94 1.59 -56.56
C ILE A 27 -33.16 0.98 -57.94
N THR A 28 -32.08 0.56 -58.61
CA THR A 28 -32.17 -0.04 -59.94
C THR A 28 -32.91 -1.37 -59.89
N ALA A 29 -32.60 -2.23 -58.91
CA ALA A 29 -33.28 -3.51 -58.75
C ALA A 29 -34.76 -3.38 -58.42
N LEU A 30 -35.12 -2.42 -57.57
CA LEU A 30 -36.52 -2.20 -57.20
C LEU A 30 -37.33 -1.66 -58.39
N ARG A 31 -36.76 -0.80 -59.23
CA ARG A 31 -37.42 -0.33 -60.46
C ARG A 31 -37.57 -1.42 -61.49
N ALA A 32 -36.56 -2.26 -61.67
CA ALA A 32 -36.67 -3.43 -62.56
C ALA A 32 -37.79 -4.39 -62.14
N LEU A 33 -37.91 -4.66 -60.82
CA LEU A 33 -39.05 -5.44 -60.28
C LEU A 33 -40.39 -4.76 -60.53
N GLY A 34 -40.46 -3.44 -60.33
CA GLY A 34 -41.69 -2.67 -60.63
C GLY A 34 -42.12 -2.80 -62.09
N GLU A 35 -41.20 -2.72 -63.01
CA GLU A 35 -41.45 -2.92 -64.44
C GLU A 35 -41.85 -4.34 -64.77
N GLU A 36 -41.15 -5.34 -64.24
CA GLU A 36 -41.42 -6.76 -64.49
C GLU A 36 -42.80 -7.20 -64.02
N TYR A 37 -43.24 -6.74 -62.85
CA TYR A 37 -44.51 -7.12 -62.22
C TYR A 37 -45.60 -6.07 -62.33
N ALA A 38 -45.44 -5.03 -63.14
CA ALA A 38 -46.35 -3.91 -63.35
C ALA A 38 -46.81 -3.25 -62.02
N LEU A 39 -45.87 -3.06 -61.09
CA LEU A 39 -46.12 -2.41 -59.80
C LEU A 39 -45.87 -0.89 -59.92
N PRO A 40 -46.61 -0.05 -59.19
CA PRO A 40 -46.38 1.38 -59.22
C PRO A 40 -45.02 1.68 -58.55
N ASP A 41 -44.25 2.67 -59.14
CA ASP A 41 -43.05 3.19 -58.55
C ASP A 41 -43.41 4.08 -57.35
N ASP A 42 -43.27 3.58 -56.13
CA ASP A 42 -43.53 4.26 -54.86
C ASP A 42 -42.22 4.50 -54.07
N LEU A 43 -41.07 4.43 -54.77
CA LEU A 43 -39.74 4.64 -54.17
C LEU A 43 -39.64 6.05 -53.58
N THR A 44 -39.62 6.09 -52.25
CA THR A 44 -39.44 7.32 -51.47
C THR A 44 -38.11 7.30 -50.75
N LEU A 45 -37.59 8.44 -50.32
CA LEU A 45 -36.42 8.54 -49.48
C LEU A 45 -36.56 7.67 -48.20
N SER A 46 -37.77 7.64 -47.64
CA SER A 46 -38.11 6.86 -46.47
C SER A 46 -38.01 5.35 -46.72
N THR A 47 -38.29 4.90 -47.95
CA THR A 47 -38.10 3.49 -48.34
C THR A 47 -36.61 3.15 -48.48
N VAL A 48 -35.85 4.03 -49.16
CA VAL A 48 -34.42 3.83 -49.36
C VAL A 48 -33.64 3.84 -48.03
N CYS A 49 -34.01 4.70 -47.08
CA CYS A 49 -33.36 4.77 -45.77
C CYS A 49 -33.54 3.51 -44.90
N ARG A 50 -34.50 2.65 -45.23
CA ARG A 50 -34.77 1.40 -44.52
C ARG A 50 -34.05 0.17 -45.12
N LEU A 51 -33.44 0.33 -46.25
CA LEU A 51 -32.67 -0.74 -46.90
C LEU A 51 -31.36 -0.96 -46.12
N PRO A 52 -30.93 -2.19 -45.99
CA PRO A 52 -29.75 -2.51 -45.21
C PRO A 52 -28.46 -1.95 -45.85
N ASP A 53 -27.49 -1.69 -45.03
CA ASP A 53 -26.09 -1.35 -45.41
C ASP A 53 -25.90 -0.05 -46.26
N ILE A 54 -26.93 0.78 -46.37
CA ILE A 54 -26.85 2.07 -47.08
C ILE A 54 -26.13 3.11 -46.20
N PHE A 55 -26.29 3.04 -44.88
CA PHE A 55 -25.70 3.97 -43.93
C PHE A 55 -24.69 3.26 -43.05
N THR A 56 -23.49 3.79 -43.02
CA THR A 56 -22.42 3.30 -42.13
C THR A 56 -22.05 4.42 -41.17
N LEU A 57 -21.99 4.08 -39.88
CA LEU A 57 -21.46 4.99 -38.86
C LEU A 57 -19.92 4.93 -38.93
N CYS A 58 -19.31 5.98 -39.41
CA CYS A 58 -17.86 6.15 -39.38
C CYS A 58 -17.47 6.84 -38.08
N ARG A 59 -16.70 6.16 -37.24
CA ARG A 59 -16.01 6.79 -36.13
C ARG A 59 -14.72 7.37 -36.69
N GLY A 60 -14.48 8.67 -36.43
CA GLY A 60 -13.22 9.31 -36.77
C GLY A 60 -12.06 8.58 -36.09
N GLU A 61 -10.91 8.59 -36.72
CA GLU A 61 -9.68 8.15 -36.09
C GLU A 61 -9.42 9.05 -34.87
N GLU A 62 -9.26 8.43 -33.70
CA GLU A 62 -8.79 9.14 -32.51
C GLU A 62 -7.31 9.44 -32.74
N ASP A 63 -6.87 10.65 -32.37
CA ASP A 63 -5.47 11.00 -32.43
C ASP A 63 -4.73 10.26 -31.31
N GLU A 64 -4.01 9.21 -31.69
CA GLU A 64 -3.26 8.36 -30.75
C GLU A 64 -2.19 9.15 -29.99
N GLU A 65 -1.62 10.21 -30.59
CA GLU A 65 -0.61 11.04 -29.94
C GLU A 65 -1.26 11.94 -28.87
N GLU A 66 -2.41 12.54 -29.14
CA GLU A 66 -3.17 13.35 -28.18
C GLU A 66 -3.64 12.47 -27.01
N LEU A 67 -4.19 11.29 -27.30
CA LEU A 67 -4.62 10.33 -26.30
C LEU A 67 -3.45 9.86 -25.41
N ALA A 68 -2.30 9.56 -26.00
CA ALA A 68 -1.10 9.17 -25.27
C ALA A 68 -0.60 10.30 -24.35
N ALA A 69 -0.62 11.54 -24.81
CA ALA A 69 -0.24 12.71 -24.03
C ALA A 69 -1.16 12.91 -22.83
N ASP A 70 -2.47 12.77 -23.01
CA ASP A 70 -3.47 12.87 -21.95
C ASP A 70 -3.29 11.78 -20.90
N VAL A 71 -3.09 10.52 -21.33
CA VAL A 71 -2.82 9.38 -20.45
C VAL A 71 -1.55 9.62 -19.63
N LEU A 72 -0.47 10.06 -20.25
CA LEU A 72 0.79 10.35 -19.56
C LEU A 72 0.63 11.49 -18.55
N SER A 73 -0.12 12.53 -18.88
CA SER A 73 -0.40 13.66 -17.97
C SER A 73 -1.16 13.19 -16.71
N VAL A 74 -2.18 12.36 -16.89
CA VAL A 74 -2.95 11.80 -15.76
C VAL A 74 -2.09 10.87 -14.91
N LEU A 75 -1.30 10.00 -15.56
CA LEU A 75 -0.40 9.07 -14.88
C LEU A 75 0.65 9.81 -14.04
N GLN A 76 1.26 10.86 -14.62
CA GLN A 76 2.25 11.66 -13.90
C GLN A 76 1.64 12.29 -12.63
N LYS A 77 0.46 12.91 -12.73
CA LYS A 77 -0.23 13.49 -11.57
C LYS A 77 -0.56 12.44 -10.51
N ALA A 78 -1.00 11.26 -10.93
CA ALA A 78 -1.31 10.16 -10.02
C ALA A 78 -0.05 9.67 -9.29
N LEU A 79 1.09 9.57 -9.99
CA LEU A 79 2.38 9.18 -9.39
C LEU A 79 2.89 10.24 -8.42
N GLU A 80 2.80 11.52 -8.76
CA GLU A 80 3.18 12.61 -7.86
C GLU A 80 2.36 12.58 -6.56
N GLN A 81 1.05 12.40 -6.65
CA GLN A 81 0.18 12.26 -5.48
C GLN A 81 0.50 11.02 -4.66
N PHE A 82 0.79 9.90 -5.33
CA PHE A 82 1.17 8.66 -4.66
C PHE A 82 2.47 8.81 -3.89
N VAL A 83 3.51 9.43 -4.50
CA VAL A 83 4.79 9.68 -3.83
C VAL A 83 4.61 10.59 -2.62
N ALA A 84 3.89 11.71 -2.76
CA ALA A 84 3.63 12.63 -1.66
C ALA A 84 2.87 11.96 -0.49
N MET A 85 1.90 11.11 -0.80
CA MET A 85 1.19 10.33 0.22
C MET A 85 2.12 9.35 0.93
N ARG A 86 2.99 8.64 0.18
CA ARG A 86 3.96 7.70 0.74
C ARG A 86 5.01 8.38 1.63
N GLU A 87 5.49 9.55 1.24
CA GLU A 87 6.40 10.37 2.05
C GLU A 87 5.74 10.78 3.37
N THR A 88 4.51 11.30 3.30
CA THR A 88 3.75 11.70 4.49
C THR A 88 3.51 10.53 5.45
N GLU A 89 3.14 9.37 4.91
CA GLU A 89 2.93 8.17 5.71
C GLU A 89 4.24 7.67 6.31
N GLY A 90 5.31 7.66 5.52
CA GLY A 90 6.65 7.26 5.97
C GLY A 90 7.15 8.11 7.13
N GLU A 91 6.96 9.43 7.06
CA GLU A 91 7.32 10.35 8.15
C GLU A 91 6.53 10.09 9.43
N ARG A 92 5.23 9.81 9.33
CA ARG A 92 4.39 9.46 10.49
C ARG A 92 4.81 8.14 11.12
N LEU A 93 5.10 7.13 10.31
CA LEU A 93 5.58 5.83 10.78
C LEU A 93 6.94 5.95 11.46
N LYS A 94 7.86 6.74 10.89
CA LYS A 94 9.17 7.03 11.49
C LYS A 94 9.02 7.67 12.86
N ALA A 95 8.16 8.67 12.99
CA ALA A 95 7.89 9.34 14.26
C ALA A 95 7.30 8.39 15.31
N ASP A 96 6.34 7.52 14.93
CA ASP A 96 5.76 6.51 15.83
C ASP A 96 6.81 5.51 16.31
N VAL A 97 7.62 4.98 15.40
CA VAL A 97 8.69 4.03 15.75
C VAL A 97 9.71 4.67 16.69
N LEU A 98 10.14 5.91 16.42
CA LEU A 98 11.07 6.63 17.30
C LEU A 98 10.48 6.88 18.69
N SER A 99 9.20 7.22 18.78
CA SER A 99 8.50 7.40 20.07
C SER A 99 8.48 6.10 20.88
N ARG A 100 8.16 4.98 20.24
CA ARG A 100 8.19 3.65 20.89
C ARG A 100 9.58 3.25 21.33
N LEU A 101 10.58 3.58 20.51
CA LEU A 101 11.99 3.32 20.84
C LEU A 101 12.41 4.07 22.11
N LEU A 102 12.01 5.34 22.26
CA LEU A 102 12.24 6.09 23.49
C LEU A 102 11.62 5.43 24.72
N THR A 103 10.38 4.99 24.61
CA THR A 103 9.70 4.26 25.70
C THR A 103 10.45 2.96 26.06
N MET A 104 10.96 2.23 25.06
CA MET A 104 11.75 1.03 25.30
C MET A 104 13.09 1.35 25.97
N GLU A 105 13.75 2.44 25.58
CA GLU A 105 14.99 2.90 26.22
C GLU A 105 14.78 3.31 27.70
N GLU A 106 13.65 3.95 28.02
CA GLU A 106 13.26 4.25 29.40
C GLU A 106 13.06 2.99 30.23
N HIS A 107 12.33 2.02 29.68
CA HIS A 107 12.17 0.72 30.36
C HIS A 107 13.47 -0.04 30.53
N LEU A 108 14.35 0.02 29.54
CA LEU A 108 15.68 -0.60 29.62
C LEU A 108 16.50 0.02 30.75
N SER A 109 16.53 1.34 30.84
CA SER A 109 17.21 2.06 31.91
C SER A 109 16.66 1.71 33.29
N PHE A 110 15.32 1.57 33.40
CA PHE A 110 14.70 1.10 34.64
C PHE A 110 15.14 -0.32 35.02
N VAL A 111 15.26 -1.24 34.06
CA VAL A 111 15.72 -2.61 34.31
C VAL A 111 17.19 -2.61 34.77
N GLU A 112 18.06 -1.82 34.12
CA GLU A 112 19.47 -1.69 34.50
C GLU A 112 19.64 -1.13 35.93
N GLU A 113 18.84 -0.16 36.32
CA GLU A 113 18.83 0.38 37.69
C GLU A 113 18.25 -0.62 38.69
N ARG A 114 17.21 -1.34 38.35
CA ARG A 114 16.49 -2.23 39.28
C ARG A 114 17.22 -3.55 39.53
N SER A 115 17.93 -4.05 38.53
CA SER A 115 18.61 -5.35 38.63
C SER A 115 19.53 -5.47 39.86
N PRO A 116 20.48 -4.56 40.13
CA PRO A 116 21.34 -4.66 41.33
C PRO A 116 20.56 -4.49 42.63
N GLN A 117 19.50 -3.66 42.63
CA GLN A 117 18.65 -3.48 43.80
C GLN A 117 17.90 -4.79 44.16
N THR A 118 17.44 -5.52 43.16
CA THR A 118 16.73 -6.79 43.34
C THR A 118 17.64 -7.83 44.00
N VAL A 119 18.93 -7.87 43.61
CA VAL A 119 19.94 -8.77 44.26
C VAL A 119 20.17 -8.34 45.71
N ALA A 120 20.31 -7.06 46.00
CA ALA A 120 20.49 -6.56 47.36
C ALA A 120 19.26 -6.85 48.27
N GLU A 121 18.07 -6.67 47.76
CA GLU A 121 16.81 -7.01 48.43
C GLU A 121 16.69 -8.50 48.71
N TYR A 122 17.10 -9.35 47.74
CA TYR A 122 17.14 -10.81 47.95
C TYR A 122 18.09 -11.19 49.04
N ARG A 123 19.33 -10.64 49.07
CA ARG A 123 20.31 -10.87 50.13
C ARG A 123 19.73 -10.51 51.48
N ALA A 124 19.14 -9.36 51.63
CA ALA A 124 18.54 -8.89 52.90
C ALA A 124 17.45 -9.84 53.40
N ARG A 125 16.52 -10.25 52.50
CA ARG A 125 15.44 -11.20 52.84
C ARG A 125 15.99 -12.58 53.24
N LEU A 126 16.98 -13.09 52.49
CA LEU A 126 17.61 -14.40 52.80
C LEU A 126 18.26 -14.36 54.16
N THR A 127 19.05 -13.32 54.44
CA THR A 127 19.71 -13.14 55.73
C THR A 127 18.72 -13.11 56.89
N ALA A 128 17.66 -12.30 56.77
CA ALA A 128 16.60 -12.18 57.80
C ALA A 128 15.93 -13.53 58.05
N LYS A 129 15.55 -14.25 56.98
CA LYS A 129 14.89 -15.55 57.10
C LYS A 129 15.79 -16.63 57.73
N LEU A 130 17.08 -16.65 57.41
CA LEU A 130 18.05 -17.58 58.01
C LEU A 130 18.28 -17.26 59.48
N THR A 131 18.37 -15.97 59.86
CA THR A 131 18.50 -15.57 61.28
C THR A 131 17.27 -15.99 62.10
N GLU A 132 16.07 -15.86 61.56
CA GLU A 132 14.84 -16.34 62.16
C GLU A 132 14.86 -17.87 62.40
N LEU A 133 15.21 -18.65 61.36
CA LEU A 133 15.25 -20.11 61.41
C LEU A 133 16.32 -20.64 62.37
N LEU A 134 17.41 -19.89 62.56
CA LEU A 134 18.51 -20.24 63.47
C LEU A 134 18.28 -19.72 64.90
N ASN A 135 17.06 -19.30 65.25
CA ASN A 135 16.70 -18.75 66.58
C ASN A 135 17.65 -17.63 67.04
N GLY A 136 18.06 -16.74 66.13
CA GLY A 136 18.91 -15.60 66.40
C GLY A 136 20.40 -15.85 66.30
N ALA A 137 20.83 -17.07 65.96
CA ALA A 137 22.24 -17.30 65.65
C ALA A 137 22.62 -16.67 64.31
N VAL A 138 23.89 -16.21 64.21
CA VAL A 138 24.38 -15.56 62.97
C VAL A 138 24.54 -16.61 61.86
N PRO A 139 23.89 -16.42 60.70
CA PRO A 139 24.06 -17.33 59.57
C PRO A 139 25.49 -17.29 59.02
N ASP A 140 25.94 -18.39 58.42
CA ASP A 140 27.22 -18.44 57.71
C ASP A 140 27.20 -17.53 56.48
N GLU A 141 28.04 -16.50 56.49
CA GLU A 141 28.10 -15.48 55.45
C GLU A 141 28.54 -16.05 54.08
N ASN A 142 29.44 -17.03 54.07
CA ASN A 142 29.90 -17.68 52.85
C ASN A 142 28.76 -18.42 52.14
N ARG A 143 27.89 -19.02 52.93
CA ARG A 143 26.72 -19.71 52.40
C ARG A 143 25.69 -18.74 51.83
N ILE A 144 25.46 -17.60 52.48
CA ILE A 144 24.63 -16.53 51.98
C ILE A 144 25.20 -15.96 50.66
N LEU A 145 26.50 -15.69 50.61
CA LEU A 145 27.18 -15.19 49.42
C LEU A 145 27.07 -16.15 48.23
N THR A 146 27.21 -17.47 48.49
CA THR A 146 27.03 -18.46 47.43
C THR A 146 25.63 -18.46 46.84
N GLU A 147 24.61 -18.46 47.68
CA GLU A 147 23.20 -18.40 47.21
C GLU A 147 22.86 -17.08 46.50
N VAL A 148 23.35 -15.96 47.03
CA VAL A 148 23.17 -14.64 46.40
C VAL A 148 23.93 -14.60 45.06
N GLY A 149 25.11 -15.19 44.96
CA GLY A 149 25.86 -15.30 43.70
C GLY A 149 25.09 -16.07 42.62
N ILE A 150 24.51 -17.22 42.98
CA ILE A 150 23.67 -18.00 42.05
C ILE A 150 22.46 -17.19 41.55
N ILE A 151 21.83 -16.42 42.45
CA ILE A 151 20.70 -15.59 42.07
C ILE A 151 21.13 -14.36 41.24
N ALA A 152 22.26 -13.73 41.60
CA ALA A 152 22.82 -12.64 40.82
C ALA A 152 23.15 -13.06 39.39
N ASP A 153 23.73 -14.25 39.20
CA ASP A 153 24.02 -14.80 37.89
C ASP A 153 22.74 -15.04 37.06
N ARG A 154 21.67 -15.54 37.70
CA ARG A 154 20.37 -15.74 37.04
C ARG A 154 19.64 -14.42 36.71
N LEU A 155 19.90 -13.36 37.45
CA LEU A 155 19.33 -12.05 37.25
C LEU A 155 20.24 -11.12 36.44
N ALA A 156 21.41 -11.61 36.02
CA ALA A 156 22.33 -10.84 35.20
C ALA A 156 21.67 -10.50 33.84
N VAL A 157 21.45 -9.22 33.61
CA VAL A 157 20.84 -8.70 32.39
C VAL A 157 21.82 -7.85 31.58
N ASP A 158 23.02 -7.67 32.05
CA ASP A 158 24.00 -6.71 31.52
C ASP A 158 24.35 -6.97 30.06
N GLU A 159 24.57 -8.23 29.67
CA GLU A 159 24.86 -8.57 28.28
C GLU A 159 23.68 -8.27 27.37
N GLU A 160 22.47 -8.62 27.78
CA GLU A 160 21.25 -8.41 26.98
C GLU A 160 20.89 -6.93 26.88
N THR A 161 21.11 -6.15 27.93
CA THR A 161 20.87 -4.70 27.90
C THR A 161 21.84 -4.00 26.95
N VAL A 162 23.12 -4.35 26.97
CA VAL A 162 24.14 -3.83 26.03
C VAL A 162 23.79 -4.21 24.58
N ARG A 163 23.38 -5.46 24.35
CA ARG A 163 22.96 -5.94 23.04
C ARG A 163 21.73 -5.18 22.53
N LEU A 164 20.74 -4.97 23.41
CA LEU A 164 19.52 -4.25 23.08
C LEU A 164 19.80 -2.78 22.76
N ARG A 165 20.67 -2.10 23.52
CA ARG A 165 21.13 -0.74 23.20
C ARG A 165 21.79 -0.65 21.82
N SER A 166 22.61 -1.64 21.45
CA SER A 166 23.20 -1.73 20.12
C SER A 166 22.13 -1.85 19.02
N HIS A 167 21.11 -2.67 19.25
CA HIS A 167 20.00 -2.77 18.29
C HIS A 167 19.20 -1.49 18.17
N PHE A 168 18.95 -0.76 19.26
CA PHE A 168 18.30 0.54 19.21
C PHE A 168 19.10 1.55 18.39
N ALA A 169 20.43 1.58 18.58
CA ALA A 169 21.31 2.46 17.81
C ALA A 169 21.31 2.09 16.32
N GLN A 170 21.28 0.81 15.96
CA GLN A 170 21.15 0.35 14.59
C GLN A 170 19.81 0.75 13.98
N LEU A 171 18.70 0.55 14.71
CA LEU A 171 17.37 0.92 14.23
C LEU A 171 17.28 2.44 13.94
N ARG A 172 17.85 3.29 14.80
CA ARG A 172 17.92 4.75 14.55
C ARG A 172 18.65 5.06 13.24
N LYS A 173 19.81 4.42 13.01
CA LYS A 173 20.56 4.60 11.77
C LYS A 173 19.78 4.19 10.52
N ILE A 174 19.05 3.05 10.61
CA ILE A 174 18.20 2.58 9.50
C ILE A 174 17.08 3.59 9.20
N LEU A 175 16.44 4.12 10.24
CA LEU A 175 15.38 5.13 10.08
C LEU A 175 15.87 6.48 9.57
N GLU A 176 17.15 6.78 9.72
CA GLU A 176 17.81 8.00 9.21
C GLU A 176 18.39 7.80 7.81
N SER A 177 18.62 6.55 7.38
CA SER A 177 19.14 6.27 6.05
C SER A 177 18.09 6.58 4.99
N ALA A 178 18.51 7.23 3.90
CA ALA A 178 17.67 7.52 2.74
C ALA A 178 17.55 6.31 1.78
N GLU A 179 18.27 5.23 2.06
CA GLU A 179 18.22 4.00 1.26
C GLU A 179 17.12 3.06 1.78
N PRO A 180 16.29 2.53 0.86
CA PRO A 180 15.23 1.57 1.20
C PRO A 180 15.79 0.22 1.66
#